data_d44a84564f7c04d6a0a1e0de82dc53ef
#
_entry.id   d44a84564f7c04d6a0a1e0de82dc53ef
#
_cell.length_a   1.000
_cell.length_b   1.000
_cell.length_c   1.000
_cell.angle_alpha   90.00
_cell.angle_beta   90.00
_cell.angle_gamma   90.00
#
_symmetry.space_group_name_H-M   'P 1'
#
loop_
_entity.id
_entity.type
_entity.pdbx_description
1 polymer ?
#
loop_
_entity_poly.entity_id
_entity_poly.type
_entity_poly.pdbx_seq_one_letter_code
_entity_poly.pdbx_strand_id
1 'polypeptide(L)'
;MNVQEFQNKLKEVQEIARQHGNALNAAEIRHVFEECDLDKSQLLGVLKYLTSQGILIEGLETAGEEAKEPEHKKIPLTAEEEAYLKNYLEELPVVDEEVDADSVFEALAAGDQRALQTLTSYYMKTAADMAVEMNIEEMQLADLIQEANLCLIQALGTAGNECRDEKWLLSEMRKGIQLVLEEQTQRKFEDDSLVARVEKLESAVRELNDGEDEKNAFTIDELAIILDMKVDEIRDILRLTGDDN
;
A
#
# COMPACT_ATOMS: atom_id res chain seq x y z
N MET A 1 -13.40 6.25 -21.69
CA MET A 1 -14.57 5.61 -21.04
C MET A 1 -15.15 6.55 -20.00
N ASN A 2 -16.48 6.71 -19.93
CA ASN A 2 -17.14 7.55 -18.92
C ASN A 2 -17.23 6.77 -17.60
N VAL A 3 -17.00 7.43 -16.47
CA VAL A 3 -17.05 6.81 -15.11
C VAL A 3 -18.41 6.12 -14.85
N GLN A 4 -19.49 6.68 -15.39
CA GLN A 4 -20.83 6.11 -15.29
C GLN A 4 -21.00 4.78 -16.03
N GLU A 5 -20.40 4.64 -17.20
CA GLU A 5 -20.41 3.40 -17.99
C GLU A 5 -19.64 2.30 -17.28
N PHE A 6 -18.50 2.62 -16.70
CA PHE A 6 -17.72 1.68 -15.90
C PHE A 6 -18.48 1.18 -14.66
N GLN A 7 -19.13 2.09 -13.93
CA GLN A 7 -19.95 1.73 -12.77
C GLN A 7 -21.15 0.84 -13.16
N ASN A 8 -21.76 1.07 -14.31
CA ASN A 8 -22.84 0.24 -14.80
C ASN A 8 -22.38 -1.18 -15.15
N LYS A 9 -21.19 -1.30 -15.80
CA LYS A 9 -20.58 -2.60 -16.10
C LYS A 9 -20.18 -3.37 -14.83
N LEU A 10 -19.68 -2.68 -13.80
CA LEU A 10 -19.40 -3.29 -12.50
C LEU A 10 -20.67 -3.85 -11.84
N LYS A 11 -21.80 -3.12 -11.90
CA LYS A 11 -23.08 -3.60 -11.38
C LYS A 11 -23.61 -4.78 -12.17
N GLU A 12 -23.44 -4.78 -13.49
CA GLU A 12 -23.83 -5.89 -14.36
C GLU A 12 -23.08 -7.16 -14.00
N VAL A 13 -21.76 -7.08 -13.78
CA VAL A 13 -20.92 -8.21 -13.34
C VAL A 13 -21.34 -8.72 -11.96
N GLN A 14 -21.64 -7.81 -11.01
CA GLN A 14 -22.13 -8.20 -9.68
C GLN A 14 -23.49 -8.92 -9.74
N GLU A 15 -24.38 -8.50 -10.66
CA GLU A 15 -25.68 -9.14 -10.83
C GLU A 15 -25.54 -10.55 -11.45
N ILE A 16 -24.64 -10.70 -12.44
CA ILE A 16 -24.31 -12.02 -13.02
C ILE A 16 -23.71 -12.94 -11.93
N ALA A 17 -22.82 -12.40 -11.10
CA ALA A 17 -22.24 -13.15 -9.99
C ALA A 17 -23.31 -13.67 -9.01
N ARG A 18 -24.28 -12.84 -8.65
CA ARG A 18 -25.40 -13.24 -7.78
C ARG A 18 -26.24 -14.35 -8.37
N GLN A 19 -26.46 -14.34 -9.68
CA GLN A 19 -27.21 -15.40 -10.39
C GLN A 19 -26.46 -16.70 -10.43
N HIS A 20 -25.12 -16.67 -10.44
CA HIS A 20 -24.24 -17.84 -10.47
C HIS A 20 -23.69 -18.26 -9.08
N GLY A 21 -24.38 -17.86 -8.00
CA GLY A 21 -24.00 -18.27 -6.65
C GLY A 21 -22.71 -17.59 -6.12
N ASN A 22 -22.46 -16.35 -6.51
CA ASN A 22 -21.26 -15.56 -6.24
C ASN A 22 -19.97 -16.14 -6.87
N ALA A 23 -20.09 -16.88 -7.96
CA ALA A 23 -18.96 -17.35 -8.75
C ALA A 23 -19.06 -16.82 -10.19
N LEU A 24 -17.93 -16.39 -10.75
CA LEU A 24 -17.81 -15.91 -12.13
C LEU A 24 -16.61 -16.53 -12.81
N ASN A 25 -16.72 -16.80 -14.11
CA ASN A 25 -15.59 -17.20 -14.93
C ASN A 25 -14.84 -15.95 -15.43
N ALA A 26 -13.51 -16.04 -15.51
CA ALA A 26 -12.67 -14.96 -16.04
C ALA A 26 -13.05 -14.57 -17.48
N ALA A 27 -13.61 -15.48 -18.28
CA ALA A 27 -14.12 -15.21 -19.62
C ALA A 27 -15.40 -14.35 -19.61
N GLU A 28 -16.30 -14.55 -18.64
CA GLU A 28 -17.52 -13.76 -18.47
C GLU A 28 -17.19 -12.32 -18.11
N ILE A 29 -16.22 -12.13 -17.20
CA ILE A 29 -15.74 -10.79 -16.82
C ILE A 29 -15.13 -10.08 -18.03
N ARG A 30 -14.27 -10.76 -18.80
CA ARG A 30 -13.70 -10.20 -20.02
C ARG A 30 -14.78 -9.80 -21.01
N HIS A 31 -15.79 -10.62 -21.21
CA HIS A 31 -16.87 -10.34 -22.15
C HIS A 31 -17.67 -9.08 -21.79
N VAL A 32 -17.97 -8.87 -20.49
CA VAL A 32 -18.67 -7.67 -20.03
C VAL A 32 -17.84 -6.41 -20.22
N PHE A 33 -16.51 -6.52 -20.09
CA PHE A 33 -15.57 -5.39 -20.24
C PHE A 33 -14.90 -5.31 -21.61
N GLU A 34 -15.27 -6.18 -22.58
CA GLU A 34 -14.65 -6.23 -23.92
C GLU A 34 -14.81 -4.91 -24.69
N GLU A 35 -15.94 -4.23 -24.50
CA GLU A 35 -16.22 -2.91 -25.09
C GLU A 35 -15.50 -1.75 -24.39
N CYS A 36 -14.87 -2.00 -23.24
CA CYS A 36 -14.32 -0.96 -22.37
C CYS A 36 -12.83 -0.66 -22.62
N ASP A 37 -12.17 -1.42 -23.48
CA ASP A 37 -10.74 -1.29 -23.85
C ASP A 37 -9.82 -1.10 -22.61
N LEU A 38 -10.09 -1.93 -21.59
CA LEU A 38 -9.32 -1.90 -20.33
C LEU A 38 -7.92 -2.45 -20.54
N ASP A 39 -6.93 -1.75 -20.03
CA ASP A 39 -5.58 -2.29 -19.96
C ASP A 39 -5.47 -3.42 -18.92
N LYS A 40 -4.34 -4.15 -18.92
CA LYS A 40 -4.13 -5.28 -18.00
C LYS A 40 -4.19 -4.86 -16.54
N SER A 41 -3.74 -3.67 -16.19
CA SER A 41 -3.69 -3.15 -14.84
C SER A 41 -5.09 -2.79 -14.35
N GLN A 42 -5.89 -2.15 -15.19
CA GLN A 42 -7.29 -1.83 -14.91
C GLN A 42 -8.14 -3.10 -14.76
N LEU A 43 -7.93 -4.11 -15.63
CA LEU A 43 -8.61 -5.40 -15.51
C LEU A 43 -8.25 -6.12 -14.20
N LEU A 44 -6.99 -6.08 -13.79
CA LEU A 44 -6.53 -6.62 -12.52
C LEU A 44 -7.17 -5.90 -11.32
N GLY A 45 -7.33 -4.58 -11.41
CA GLY A 45 -8.06 -3.78 -10.43
C GLY A 45 -9.53 -4.22 -10.29
N VAL A 46 -10.21 -4.46 -11.43
CA VAL A 46 -11.59 -4.98 -11.43
C VAL A 46 -11.66 -6.37 -10.78
N LEU A 47 -10.75 -7.27 -11.11
CA LEU A 47 -10.71 -8.62 -10.53
C LEU A 47 -10.48 -8.57 -9.02
N LYS A 48 -9.52 -7.77 -8.53
CA LYS A 48 -9.28 -7.54 -7.11
C LYS A 48 -10.51 -6.96 -6.40
N TYR A 49 -11.17 -5.99 -7.00
CA TYR A 49 -12.40 -5.42 -6.45
C TYR A 49 -13.52 -6.45 -6.32
N LEU A 50 -13.75 -7.27 -7.35
CA LEU A 50 -14.78 -8.31 -7.32
C LEU A 50 -14.49 -9.38 -6.27
N THR A 51 -13.21 -9.77 -6.12
CA THR A 51 -12.78 -10.70 -5.07
C THR A 51 -12.95 -10.11 -3.67
N SER A 52 -12.68 -8.81 -3.47
CA SER A 52 -12.91 -8.13 -2.19
C SER A 52 -14.40 -8.05 -1.83
N GLN A 53 -15.31 -8.11 -2.81
CA GLN A 53 -16.76 -8.20 -2.62
C GLN A 53 -17.25 -9.64 -2.36
N GLY A 54 -16.36 -10.61 -2.22
CA GLY A 54 -16.68 -12.00 -1.95
C GLY A 54 -17.15 -12.80 -3.18
N ILE A 55 -16.84 -12.33 -4.38
CA ILE A 55 -17.15 -13.04 -5.63
C ILE A 55 -15.98 -13.95 -5.97
N LEU A 56 -16.24 -15.24 -6.07
CA LEU A 56 -15.27 -16.25 -6.50
C LEU A 56 -15.09 -16.16 -8.02
N ILE A 57 -13.85 -16.07 -8.49
CA ILE A 57 -13.56 -16.01 -9.92
C ILE A 57 -12.99 -17.36 -10.34
N GLU A 58 -13.80 -18.18 -11.08
CA GLU A 58 -13.36 -19.46 -11.63
C GLU A 58 -12.33 -19.21 -12.76
N GLY A 59 -11.20 -19.90 -12.67
CA GLY A 59 -10.10 -19.70 -13.62
C GLY A 59 -9.08 -18.65 -13.17
N LEU A 60 -9.34 -17.84 -12.14
CA LEU A 60 -8.33 -17.48 -11.16
C LEU A 60 -8.28 -18.68 -10.19
N GLU A 61 -7.60 -19.74 -10.61
CA GLU A 61 -7.18 -20.69 -9.59
C GLU A 61 -6.56 -19.83 -8.49
N THR A 62 -7.10 -19.95 -7.29
CA THR A 62 -6.33 -19.66 -6.10
C THR A 62 -5.09 -20.51 -6.25
N ALA A 63 -4.12 -20.01 -6.96
CA ALA A 63 -2.76 -20.40 -6.79
C ALA A 63 -2.44 -20.04 -5.33
N GLY A 64 -2.92 -20.87 -4.43
CA GLY A 64 -2.15 -21.23 -3.30
C GLY A 64 -0.88 -21.73 -3.93
N GLU A 65 0.21 -21.09 -3.62
CA GLU A 65 1.55 -21.27 -4.15
C GLU A 65 1.84 -20.34 -5.34
N GLU A 66 2.57 -19.27 -5.01
CA GLU A 66 3.24 -18.36 -5.91
C GLU A 66 2.30 -17.56 -6.85
N ALA A 67 1.51 -16.65 -6.26
CA ALA A 67 1.32 -15.38 -6.93
C ALA A 67 2.73 -14.85 -7.16
N LYS A 68 3.23 -14.95 -8.41
CA LYS A 68 4.35 -14.10 -8.83
C LYS A 68 3.90 -12.70 -8.49
N GLU A 69 4.43 -12.20 -7.40
CA GLU A 69 4.36 -10.80 -7.01
C GLU A 69 4.60 -9.98 -8.29
N PRO A 70 3.89 -8.86 -8.50
CA PRO A 70 4.31 -7.94 -9.53
C PRO A 70 5.81 -7.79 -9.29
N GLU A 71 6.62 -8.12 -10.32
CA GLU A 71 8.07 -7.98 -10.24
C GLU A 71 8.32 -6.54 -9.81
N HIS A 72 8.43 -6.31 -8.50
CA HIS A 72 8.95 -5.06 -7.99
C HIS A 72 10.33 -4.97 -8.59
N LYS A 73 10.51 -4.05 -9.54
CA LYS A 73 11.83 -3.78 -10.09
C LYS A 73 12.69 -3.49 -8.88
N LYS A 74 13.60 -4.42 -8.55
CA LYS A 74 14.51 -4.23 -7.44
C LYS A 74 15.21 -2.89 -7.63
N ILE A 75 14.91 -1.97 -6.74
CA ILE A 75 15.54 -0.65 -6.76
C ILE A 75 16.95 -0.84 -6.22
N PRO A 76 17.99 -0.43 -6.97
CA PRO A 76 19.35 -0.54 -6.46
C PRO A 76 19.48 0.35 -5.22
N LEU A 77 20.07 -0.18 -4.16
CA LEU A 77 20.33 0.57 -2.95
C LEU A 77 21.32 1.71 -3.21
N THR A 78 21.09 2.82 -2.57
CA THR A 78 22.02 3.93 -2.52
C THR A 78 23.22 3.57 -1.65
N ALA A 79 24.36 4.27 -1.80
CA ALA A 79 25.52 4.04 -0.96
C ALA A 79 25.26 4.28 0.55
N GLU A 80 24.32 5.17 0.87
CA GLU A 80 23.90 5.45 2.25
C GLU A 80 23.07 4.28 2.80
N GLU A 81 22.16 3.73 2.02
CA GLU A 81 21.34 2.58 2.39
C GLU A 81 22.20 1.31 2.55
N GLU A 82 23.17 1.09 1.67
CA GLU A 82 24.11 -0.02 1.80
C GLU A 82 24.94 0.09 3.10
N ALA A 83 25.42 1.30 3.43
CA ALA A 83 26.15 1.54 4.67
C ALA A 83 25.27 1.34 5.90
N TYR A 84 24.02 1.82 5.86
CA TYR A 84 23.05 1.61 6.94
C TYR A 84 22.77 0.12 7.14
N LEU A 85 22.42 -0.60 6.07
CA LEU A 85 22.13 -2.03 6.11
C LEU A 85 23.29 -2.83 6.69
N LYS A 86 24.52 -2.51 6.27
CA LYS A 86 25.73 -3.17 6.80
C LYS A 86 25.85 -2.95 8.30
N ASN A 87 25.75 -1.71 8.78
CA ASN A 87 25.84 -1.40 10.20
C ASN A 87 24.71 -2.09 10.99
N TYR A 88 23.48 -2.06 10.47
CA TYR A 88 22.35 -2.74 11.08
C TYR A 88 22.60 -4.24 11.24
N LEU A 89 23.10 -4.92 10.21
CA LEU A 89 23.38 -6.36 10.25
C LEU A 89 24.52 -6.71 11.21
N GLU A 90 25.53 -5.82 11.38
CA GLU A 90 26.62 -5.99 12.34
C GLU A 90 26.16 -5.82 13.81
N GLU A 91 25.10 -5.05 14.05
CA GLU A 91 24.54 -4.80 15.38
C GLU A 91 23.48 -5.83 15.79
N LEU A 92 23.05 -6.71 14.88
CA LEU A 92 22.08 -7.75 15.21
C LEU A 92 22.59 -8.68 16.31
N PRO A 93 21.70 -9.14 17.22
CA PRO A 93 22.07 -10.12 18.23
C PRO A 93 22.61 -11.40 17.58
N VAL A 94 23.72 -11.89 18.10
CA VAL A 94 24.28 -13.16 17.67
C VAL A 94 23.34 -14.26 18.13
N VAL A 95 22.71 -14.93 17.18
CA VAL A 95 21.85 -16.08 17.43
C VAL A 95 22.66 -17.36 17.22
N ASP A 96 22.44 -18.34 18.11
CA ASP A 96 23.08 -19.63 18.00
C ASP A 96 22.61 -20.33 16.71
N GLU A 97 23.55 -20.75 15.85
CA GLU A 97 23.24 -21.40 14.56
C GLU A 97 22.51 -22.75 14.73
N GLU A 98 22.50 -23.31 15.94
CA GLU A 98 21.85 -24.58 16.28
C GLU A 98 20.39 -24.42 16.75
N VAL A 99 19.77 -23.22 16.66
CA VAL A 99 18.37 -23.02 17.05
C VAL A 99 17.44 -23.81 16.13
N ASP A 100 16.78 -24.81 16.68
CA ASP A 100 15.69 -25.51 16.03
C ASP A 100 14.41 -24.63 16.10
N ALA A 101 14.14 -23.91 15.03
CA ALA A 101 13.02 -22.96 14.94
C ALA A 101 11.68 -23.64 15.23
N ASP A 102 11.48 -24.88 14.77
CA ASP A 102 10.22 -25.62 14.97
C ASP A 102 9.94 -25.85 16.44
N SER A 103 10.96 -26.30 17.22
CA SER A 103 10.78 -26.48 18.64
C SER A 103 10.56 -25.17 19.41
N VAL A 104 11.12 -24.05 18.91
CA VAL A 104 10.88 -22.73 19.50
C VAL A 104 9.46 -22.22 19.16
N PHE A 105 8.89 -22.52 18.00
CA PHE A 105 7.48 -22.26 17.70
C PHE A 105 6.54 -23.07 18.59
N GLU A 106 6.86 -24.33 18.87
CA GLU A 106 6.11 -25.15 19.82
C GLU A 106 6.13 -24.55 21.24
N ALA A 107 7.30 -24.07 21.69
CA ALA A 107 7.46 -23.39 22.97
C ALA A 107 6.67 -22.07 23.03
N LEU A 108 6.64 -21.31 21.93
CA LEU A 108 5.83 -20.10 21.81
C LEU A 108 4.33 -20.43 21.97
N ALA A 109 3.84 -21.46 21.28
CA ALA A 109 2.47 -21.94 21.40
C ALA A 109 2.12 -22.42 22.82
N ALA A 110 3.10 -22.93 23.57
CA ALA A 110 2.96 -23.30 24.99
C ALA A 110 3.00 -22.08 25.94
N GLY A 111 3.23 -20.87 25.43
CA GLY A 111 3.23 -19.63 26.22
C GLY A 111 4.59 -19.26 26.80
N ASP A 112 5.70 -19.83 26.32
CA ASP A 112 7.04 -19.45 26.76
C ASP A 112 7.42 -18.07 26.18
N GLN A 113 7.53 -17.06 27.05
CA GLN A 113 7.94 -15.72 26.67
C GLN A 113 9.36 -15.63 26.12
N ARG A 114 10.24 -16.57 26.48
CA ARG A 114 11.61 -16.60 25.94
C ARG A 114 11.60 -17.03 24.48
N ALA A 115 10.67 -17.89 24.08
CA ALA A 115 10.51 -18.31 22.69
C ALA A 115 10.21 -17.11 21.77
N LEU A 116 9.37 -16.16 22.22
CA LEU A 116 9.10 -14.92 21.48
C LEU A 116 10.40 -14.13 21.22
N GLN A 117 11.21 -13.94 22.26
CA GLN A 117 12.47 -13.20 22.14
C GLN A 117 13.46 -13.93 21.22
N THR A 118 13.56 -15.25 21.35
CA THR A 118 14.45 -16.08 20.51
C THR A 118 14.06 -16.00 19.04
N LEU A 119 12.77 -16.19 18.71
CA LEU A 119 12.28 -16.08 17.32
C LEU A 119 12.45 -14.67 16.77
N THR A 120 12.19 -13.64 17.58
CA THR A 120 12.42 -12.25 17.15
C THR A 120 13.88 -12.06 16.74
N SER A 121 14.82 -12.41 17.62
CA SER A 121 16.25 -12.26 17.32
C SER A 121 16.70 -13.11 16.11
N TYR A 122 16.12 -14.31 15.97
CA TYR A 122 16.45 -15.22 14.86
C TYR A 122 16.00 -14.68 13.51
N TYR A 123 14.79 -14.09 13.43
CA TYR A 123 14.21 -13.61 12.17
C TYR A 123 14.45 -12.13 11.85
N MET A 124 15.17 -11.36 12.70
CA MET A 124 15.49 -9.95 12.41
C MET A 124 16.28 -9.77 11.11
N LYS A 125 17.23 -10.67 10.82
CA LYS A 125 17.95 -10.65 9.55
C LYS A 125 17.03 -10.91 8.37
N THR A 126 16.16 -11.90 8.48
CA THR A 126 15.15 -12.22 7.45
C THR A 126 14.20 -11.04 7.21
N ALA A 127 13.83 -10.33 8.28
CA ALA A 127 13.02 -9.11 8.17
C ALA A 127 13.75 -8.01 7.37
N ALA A 128 15.05 -7.81 7.62
CA ALA A 128 15.85 -6.86 6.85
C ALA A 128 16.00 -7.30 5.37
N ASP A 129 16.22 -8.57 5.12
CA ASP A 129 16.32 -9.12 3.76
C ASP A 129 14.99 -8.92 3.00
N MET A 130 13.83 -9.11 3.65
CA MET A 130 12.52 -8.82 3.07
C MET A 130 12.34 -7.32 2.78
N ALA A 131 12.76 -6.43 3.69
CA ALA A 131 12.70 -4.99 3.47
C ALA A 131 13.53 -4.58 2.25
N VAL A 132 14.72 -5.14 2.08
CA VAL A 132 15.56 -4.90 0.88
C VAL A 132 14.89 -5.41 -0.40
N GLU A 133 14.25 -6.60 -0.33
CA GLU A 133 13.53 -7.18 -1.48
C GLU A 133 12.33 -6.33 -1.91
N MET A 134 11.61 -5.75 -0.94
CA MET A 134 10.38 -5.00 -1.13
C MET A 134 10.61 -3.47 -1.16
N ASN A 135 11.85 -3.00 -1.25
CA ASN A 135 12.20 -1.58 -1.22
C ASN A 135 11.50 -0.78 -2.33
N ILE A 136 11.02 0.42 -1.98
CA ILE A 136 10.36 1.38 -2.89
C ILE A 136 10.99 2.77 -2.75
N GLU A 137 10.85 3.62 -3.76
CA GLU A 137 11.38 5.00 -3.74
C GLU A 137 10.67 5.93 -2.76
N GLU A 138 9.44 5.59 -2.39
CA GLU A 138 8.58 6.40 -1.52
C GLU A 138 8.92 6.28 -0.04
N MET A 139 9.76 5.33 0.36
CA MET A 139 10.12 5.06 1.74
C MET A 139 11.61 4.81 1.89
N GLN A 140 12.25 5.38 2.93
CA GLN A 140 13.66 5.11 3.19
C GLN A 140 13.84 3.68 3.67
N LEU A 141 14.89 3.00 3.20
CA LEU A 141 15.19 1.61 3.59
C LEU A 141 15.30 1.44 5.11
N ALA A 142 15.84 2.44 5.81
CA ALA A 142 15.95 2.41 7.27
C ALA A 142 14.58 2.30 7.95
N ASP A 143 13.61 3.06 7.48
CA ASP A 143 12.24 3.04 8.00
C ASP A 143 11.55 1.73 7.63
N LEU A 144 11.75 1.25 6.40
CA LEU A 144 11.18 -0.03 5.95
C LEU A 144 11.73 -1.22 6.76
N ILE A 145 13.01 -1.22 7.14
CA ILE A 145 13.59 -2.25 8.02
C ILE A 145 12.94 -2.19 9.41
N GLN A 146 12.67 -1.00 9.96
CA GLN A 146 11.97 -0.86 11.23
C GLN A 146 10.53 -1.38 11.15
N GLU A 147 9.81 -1.05 10.09
CA GLU A 147 8.46 -1.57 9.86
C GLU A 147 8.46 -3.10 9.67
N ALA A 148 9.45 -3.66 8.96
CA ALA A 148 9.58 -5.11 8.84
C ALA A 148 9.82 -5.79 10.19
N ASN A 149 10.61 -5.17 11.08
CA ASN A 149 10.78 -5.66 12.46
C ASN A 149 9.49 -5.55 13.28
N LEU A 150 8.71 -4.48 13.09
CA LEU A 150 7.40 -4.36 13.73
C LEU A 150 6.44 -5.44 13.23
N CYS A 151 6.40 -5.72 11.93
CA CYS A 151 5.62 -6.80 11.34
C CYS A 151 6.02 -8.17 11.93
N LEU A 152 7.31 -8.43 12.10
CA LEU A 152 7.82 -9.64 12.75
C LEU A 152 7.29 -9.77 14.19
N ILE A 153 7.44 -8.72 15.01
CA ILE A 153 6.99 -8.73 16.40
C ILE A 153 5.47 -8.89 16.50
N GLN A 154 4.72 -8.21 15.64
CA GLN A 154 3.26 -8.30 15.58
C GLN A 154 2.80 -9.69 15.17
N ALA A 155 3.40 -10.29 14.14
CA ALA A 155 3.10 -11.63 13.69
C ALA A 155 3.32 -12.64 14.82
N LEU A 156 4.48 -12.63 15.47
CA LEU A 156 4.78 -13.50 16.60
C LEU A 156 3.84 -13.26 17.79
N GLY A 157 3.47 -12.00 18.07
CA GLY A 157 2.53 -11.64 19.13
C GLY A 157 1.10 -12.12 18.86
N THR A 158 0.71 -12.28 17.59
CA THR A 158 -0.63 -12.78 17.20
C THR A 158 -0.69 -14.29 17.01
N ALA A 159 0.45 -15.00 17.07
CA ALA A 159 0.48 -16.46 16.92
C ALA A 159 -0.42 -17.19 17.94
N GLY A 160 -0.60 -16.60 19.14
CA GLY A 160 -1.47 -17.16 20.18
C GLY A 160 -1.00 -18.54 20.65
N ASN A 161 -1.96 -19.40 20.99
CA ASN A 161 -1.69 -20.77 21.44
C ASN A 161 -1.68 -21.78 20.27
N GLU A 162 -1.73 -21.32 19.04
CA GLU A 162 -1.66 -22.16 17.85
C GLU A 162 -0.20 -22.42 17.48
N CYS A 163 0.13 -23.68 17.21
CA CYS A 163 1.45 -24.00 16.68
C CYS A 163 1.55 -23.45 15.25
N ARG A 164 2.38 -22.44 15.08
CA ARG A 164 2.69 -21.82 13.78
C ARG A 164 4.04 -22.31 13.31
N ASP A 165 4.32 -22.12 12.04
CA ASP A 165 5.57 -22.48 11.41
C ASP A 165 6.25 -21.25 10.77
N GLU A 166 7.46 -21.46 10.30
CA GLU A 166 8.21 -20.43 9.58
C GLU A 166 7.45 -19.89 8.36
N LYS A 167 6.80 -20.76 7.59
CA LYS A 167 6.05 -20.36 6.38
C LYS A 167 4.93 -19.39 6.71
N TRP A 168 4.20 -19.68 7.79
CA TRP A 168 3.16 -18.79 8.27
C TRP A 168 3.76 -17.44 8.69
N LEU A 169 4.85 -17.43 9.47
CA LEU A 169 5.50 -16.21 9.92
C LEU A 169 5.95 -15.34 8.73
N LEU A 170 6.66 -15.93 7.77
CA LEU A 170 7.15 -15.21 6.60
C LEU A 170 6.00 -14.65 5.76
N SER A 171 4.88 -15.38 5.65
CA SER A 171 3.67 -14.92 4.96
C SER A 171 3.04 -13.72 5.67
N GLU A 172 2.91 -13.76 7.00
CA GLU A 172 2.32 -12.66 7.76
C GLU A 172 3.22 -11.42 7.75
N MET A 173 4.53 -11.58 7.87
CA MET A 173 5.48 -10.48 7.74
C MET A 173 5.38 -9.81 6.36
N ARG A 174 5.36 -10.60 5.27
CA ARG A 174 5.25 -10.08 3.91
C ARG A 174 3.96 -9.31 3.70
N LYS A 175 2.83 -9.83 4.18
CA LYS A 175 1.53 -9.11 4.14
C LYS A 175 1.57 -7.81 4.92
N GLY A 176 2.17 -7.82 6.11
CA GLY A 176 2.32 -6.62 6.94
C GLY A 176 3.15 -5.54 6.24
N ILE A 177 4.31 -5.92 5.70
CA ILE A 177 5.19 -5.00 4.95
C ILE A 177 4.44 -4.45 3.72
N GLN A 178 3.74 -5.29 2.96
CA GLN A 178 2.98 -4.86 1.80
C GLN A 178 1.92 -3.82 2.17
N LEU A 179 1.20 -4.01 3.28
CA LEU A 179 0.19 -3.06 3.76
C LEU A 179 0.82 -1.70 4.11
N VAL A 180 1.98 -1.70 4.78
CA VAL A 180 2.73 -0.48 5.10
C VAL A 180 3.14 0.26 3.82
N LEU A 181 3.63 -0.46 2.81
CA LEU A 181 4.02 0.13 1.54
C LEU A 181 2.83 0.71 0.77
N GLU A 182 1.69 0.03 0.78
CA GLU A 182 0.45 0.53 0.18
C GLU A 182 -0.02 1.82 0.87
N GLU A 183 0.00 1.87 2.21
CA GLU A 183 -0.32 3.09 2.98
C GLU A 183 0.65 4.23 2.67
N GLN A 184 1.95 3.95 2.61
CA GLN A 184 2.96 4.97 2.33
C GLN A 184 2.80 5.55 0.93
N THR A 185 2.58 4.70 -0.08
CA THR A 185 2.33 5.13 -1.46
C THR A 185 1.06 5.97 -1.55
N GLN A 186 0.00 5.58 -0.84
CA GLN A 186 -1.24 6.34 -0.81
C GLN A 186 -1.05 7.71 -0.16
N ARG A 187 -0.36 7.79 0.98
CA ARG A 187 -0.07 9.06 1.67
C ARG A 187 0.72 10.00 0.76
N LYS A 188 1.78 9.49 0.11
CA LYS A 188 2.58 10.29 -0.82
C LYS A 188 1.73 10.83 -1.96
N PHE A 189 0.86 10.00 -2.54
CA PHE A 189 -0.04 10.45 -3.60
C PHE A 189 -0.99 11.56 -3.12
N GLU A 190 -1.52 11.45 -1.90
CA GLU A 190 -2.38 12.47 -1.30
C GLU A 190 -1.61 13.78 -1.05
N ASP A 191 -0.38 13.70 -0.51
CA ASP A 191 0.49 14.85 -0.28
C ASP A 191 0.88 15.54 -1.60
N ASP A 192 1.32 14.79 -2.60
CA ASP A 192 1.68 15.33 -3.93
C ASP A 192 0.47 15.98 -4.61
N SER A 193 -0.72 15.39 -4.46
CA SER A 193 -1.97 15.97 -4.96
C SER A 193 -2.33 17.27 -4.24
N LEU A 194 -2.08 17.35 -2.92
CA LEU A 194 -2.31 18.57 -2.16
C LEU A 194 -1.32 19.67 -2.58
N VAL A 195 -0.03 19.34 -2.69
CA VAL A 195 1.01 20.29 -3.14
C VAL A 195 0.66 20.84 -4.52
N ALA A 196 0.30 19.99 -5.48
CA ALA A 196 -0.10 20.43 -6.82
C ALA A 196 -1.31 21.38 -6.82
N ARG A 197 -2.26 21.17 -5.89
CA ARG A 197 -3.43 22.08 -5.74
C ARG A 197 -3.04 23.40 -5.10
N VAL A 198 -2.14 23.39 -4.11
CA VAL A 198 -1.59 24.62 -3.50
C VAL A 198 -0.84 25.43 -4.55
N GLU A 199 0.08 24.82 -5.31
CA GLU A 199 0.83 25.49 -6.38
C GLU A 199 -0.07 26.08 -7.47
N LYS A 200 -1.13 25.35 -7.84
CA LYS A 200 -2.12 25.82 -8.80
C LYS A 200 -2.86 27.06 -8.29
N LEU A 201 -3.26 27.08 -7.02
CA LEU A 201 -3.90 28.23 -6.38
C LEU A 201 -2.96 29.43 -6.29
N GLU A 202 -1.74 29.24 -5.80
CA GLU A 202 -0.73 30.30 -5.69
C GLU A 202 -0.39 30.92 -7.04
N SER A 203 -0.21 30.07 -8.07
CA SER A 203 0.09 30.54 -9.43
C SER A 203 -1.05 31.38 -9.99
N ALA A 204 -2.30 30.94 -9.80
CA ALA A 204 -3.47 31.69 -10.26
C ALA A 204 -3.62 33.02 -9.50
N VAL A 205 -3.46 33.03 -8.19
CA VAL A 205 -3.50 34.27 -7.39
C VAL A 205 -2.41 35.25 -7.84
N ARG A 206 -1.19 34.74 -8.14
CA ARG A 206 -0.09 35.57 -8.65
C ARG A 206 -0.41 36.16 -10.02
N GLU A 207 -0.87 35.35 -10.99
CA GLU A 207 -1.23 35.80 -12.34
C GLU A 207 -2.36 36.84 -12.31
N LEU A 208 -3.31 36.67 -11.40
CA LEU A 208 -4.45 37.58 -11.28
C LEU A 208 -4.08 38.89 -10.55
N ASN A 209 -3.07 38.88 -9.68
CA ASN A 209 -2.59 40.07 -8.93
C ASN A 209 -1.51 40.87 -9.67
N ASP A 210 -0.85 40.33 -10.70
CA ASP A 210 0.15 41.04 -11.51
C ASP A 210 -0.45 42.16 -12.41
N GLY A 211 -1.76 42.31 -12.43
CA GLY A 211 -2.48 43.37 -13.15
C GLY A 211 -3.00 44.46 -12.19
N GLU A 212 -2.16 45.42 -11.81
CA GLU A 212 -2.52 46.74 -11.24
C GLU A 212 -3.75 46.79 -10.28
N ASP A 213 -3.50 47.23 -9.04
CA ASP A 213 -4.41 47.56 -7.97
C ASP A 213 -4.79 46.46 -6.99
N GLU A 214 -4.21 46.57 -5.77
CA GLU A 214 -4.62 45.84 -4.53
C GLU A 214 -6.12 45.96 -4.18
N LYS A 215 -6.93 46.58 -5.00
CA LYS A 215 -8.35 46.82 -4.78
C LYS A 215 -9.28 45.77 -5.42
N ASN A 216 -8.78 44.87 -6.25
CA ASN A 216 -9.56 43.82 -6.90
C ASN A 216 -9.04 42.43 -6.56
N ALA A 217 -8.83 42.14 -5.27
CA ALA A 217 -8.60 40.77 -4.85
C ALA A 217 -9.81 39.91 -5.26
N PHE A 218 -9.57 38.84 -6.04
CA PHE A 218 -10.62 37.90 -6.43
C PHE A 218 -11.22 37.25 -5.17
N THR A 219 -12.52 37.14 -5.17
CA THR A 219 -13.21 36.41 -4.09
C THR A 219 -12.95 34.92 -4.22
N ILE A 220 -13.08 34.19 -3.10
CA ILE A 220 -12.95 32.73 -3.08
C ILE A 220 -13.92 32.04 -4.08
N ASP A 221 -15.10 32.61 -4.25
CA ASP A 221 -16.11 32.10 -5.21
C ASP A 221 -15.66 32.29 -6.65
N GLU A 222 -15.00 33.42 -6.99
CA GLU A 222 -14.43 33.65 -8.31
C GLU A 222 -13.24 32.73 -8.60
N LEU A 223 -12.34 32.55 -7.62
CA LEU A 223 -11.25 31.59 -7.72
C LEU A 223 -11.75 30.14 -7.89
N ALA A 224 -12.83 29.78 -7.23
CA ALA A 224 -13.45 28.47 -7.37
C ALA A 224 -13.91 28.19 -8.81
N ILE A 225 -14.46 29.20 -9.48
CA ILE A 225 -14.90 29.10 -10.87
C ILE A 225 -13.69 29.05 -11.83
N ILE A 226 -12.67 29.92 -11.61
CA ILE A 226 -11.50 30.02 -12.49
C ILE A 226 -10.65 28.74 -12.43
N LEU A 227 -10.50 28.16 -11.22
CA LEU A 227 -9.64 27.00 -10.98
C LEU A 227 -10.36 25.65 -11.13
N ASP A 228 -11.69 25.67 -11.30
CA ASP A 228 -12.55 24.47 -11.24
C ASP A 228 -12.32 23.67 -9.94
N MET A 229 -12.31 24.41 -8.82
CA MET A 229 -12.13 23.86 -7.47
C MET A 229 -13.35 24.17 -6.61
N LYS A 230 -13.56 23.36 -5.56
CA LYS A 230 -14.64 23.63 -4.59
C LYS A 230 -14.24 24.76 -3.66
N VAL A 231 -15.22 25.62 -3.31
CA VAL A 231 -15.02 26.75 -2.38
C VAL A 231 -14.43 26.30 -1.04
N ASP A 232 -14.91 25.18 -0.50
CA ASP A 232 -14.39 24.64 0.77
C ASP A 232 -12.94 24.18 0.65
N GLU A 233 -12.57 23.62 -0.49
CA GLU A 233 -11.20 23.18 -0.78
C GLU A 233 -10.22 24.37 -0.85
N ILE A 234 -10.63 25.46 -1.48
CA ILE A 234 -9.82 26.71 -1.51
C ILE A 234 -9.68 27.29 -0.12
N ARG A 235 -10.74 27.31 0.70
CA ARG A 235 -10.66 27.78 2.09
C ARG A 235 -9.71 26.94 2.93
N ASP A 236 -9.74 25.64 2.77
CA ASP A 236 -8.85 24.74 3.52
C ASP A 236 -7.38 24.96 3.13
N ILE A 237 -7.09 25.18 1.83
CA ILE A 237 -5.75 25.51 1.36
C ILE A 237 -5.30 26.86 1.93
N LEU A 238 -6.13 27.91 1.87
CA LEU A 238 -5.80 29.24 2.41
C LEU A 238 -5.54 29.21 3.93
N ARG A 239 -6.25 28.37 4.67
CA ARG A 239 -5.97 28.13 6.10
C ARG A 239 -4.63 27.47 6.33
N LEU A 240 -4.26 26.51 5.49
CA LEU A 240 -2.96 25.82 5.58
C LEU A 240 -1.79 26.74 5.25
N THR A 241 -1.96 27.66 4.29
CA THR A 241 -0.93 28.64 3.87
C THR A 241 -0.88 29.88 4.79
N GLY A 242 -1.90 30.08 5.64
CA GLY A 242 -1.96 31.23 6.56
C GLY A 242 -2.51 32.50 5.91
N ASP A 243 -3.07 32.44 4.72
CA ASP A 243 -3.63 33.56 3.95
C ASP A 243 -5.15 33.76 4.19
N ASP A 244 -5.68 33.22 5.28
CA ASP A 244 -7.09 33.30 5.68
C ASP A 244 -7.40 34.66 6.37
N ASN A 245 -7.20 35.81 5.65
CA ASN A 245 -7.57 37.14 6.09
C ASN A 245 -8.65 37.78 5.22
#